data_4d07b7d1945ad91ee5467d00d6b30024
#
_entry.id   4d07b7d1945ad91ee5467d00d6b30024
#
_cell.length_a   1.000
_cell.length_b   1.000
_cell.length_c   1.000
_cell.angle_alpha   90.00
_cell.angle_beta   90.00
_cell.angle_gamma   90.00
#
_symmetry.space_group_name_H-M   'P 1'
#
loop_
_entity.id
_entity.type
_entity.pdbx_description
1 polymer ?
#
loop_
_entity_poly.entity_id
_entity_poly.type
_entity_poly.pdbx_seq_one_letter_code
_entity_poly.pdbx_strand_id
1 'polypeptide(L)' 'MEPEFPISVRFEDGEVEEYEDADDLIHNLEDFDSDTDTGCDVRDARGRRVRLKLKLLDLKELSLA' A
#
# COMPACT_ATOMS: atom_id res chain seq x y z
N MET A 1 4.39 -9.36 12.84
CA MET A 1 3.55 -9.97 11.78
C MET A 1 3.61 -9.11 10.53
N GLU A 2 3.67 -9.73 9.41
CA GLU A 2 3.72 -9.02 8.13
C GLU A 2 2.35 -8.94 7.49
N PRO A 3 2.09 -7.91 6.67
CA PRO A 3 0.85 -7.83 5.91
C PRO A 3 0.71 -8.99 4.94
N GLU A 4 -0.52 -9.43 4.73
CA GLU A 4 -0.82 -10.49 3.77
C GLU A 4 -1.36 -9.90 2.47
N PHE A 5 -0.82 -10.36 1.35
CA PHE A 5 -1.32 -9.99 0.04
C PHE A 5 -2.62 -10.76 -0.29
N PRO A 6 -3.51 -10.18 -1.10
CA PRO A 6 -3.36 -8.91 -1.78
C PRO A 6 -3.47 -7.70 -0.85
N ILE A 7 -2.75 -6.65 -1.19
CA ILE A 7 -2.82 -5.37 -0.49
C ILE A 7 -3.77 -4.47 -1.27
N SER A 8 -4.69 -3.81 -0.59
CA SER A 8 -5.60 -2.86 -1.25
C SER A 8 -5.32 -1.44 -0.79
N VAL A 9 -5.37 -0.51 -1.74
CA VAL A 9 -5.22 0.92 -1.50
C VAL A 9 -6.49 1.62 -1.94
N ARG A 10 -7.12 2.33 -1.02
CA ARG A 10 -8.24 3.21 -1.36
C ARG A 10 -7.68 4.63 -1.48
N PHE A 11 -7.88 5.23 -2.63
CA PHE A 11 -7.42 6.59 -2.91
C PHE A 11 -8.45 7.63 -2.46
N GLU A 12 -8.03 8.90 -2.44
CA GLU A 12 -8.87 10.02 -1.98
C GLU A 12 -10.19 10.15 -2.76
N ASP A 13 -10.18 9.80 -4.04
CA ASP A 13 -11.37 9.86 -4.89
C ASP A 13 -12.32 8.68 -4.67
N GLY A 14 -11.96 7.75 -3.79
CA GLY A 14 -12.77 6.58 -3.50
C GLY A 14 -12.43 5.35 -4.34
N GLU A 15 -11.53 5.46 -5.30
CA GLU A 15 -11.10 4.31 -6.08
C GLU A 15 -10.26 3.36 -5.22
N VAL A 16 -10.41 2.07 -5.47
CA VAL A 16 -9.67 1.02 -4.77
C VAL A 16 -8.92 0.16 -5.79
N GLU A 17 -7.62 0.00 -5.54
CA GLU A 17 -6.77 -0.87 -6.34
C GLU A 17 -6.23 -1.99 -5.46
N GLU A 18 -6.12 -3.20 -6.01
CA GLU A 18 -5.53 -4.35 -5.31
C GLU A 18 -4.22 -4.74 -5.97
N TYR A 19 -3.25 -5.11 -5.15
CA TYR A 19 -1.91 -5.50 -5.60
C TYR A 19 -1.60 -6.89 -5.08
N GLU A 20 -1.22 -7.78 -5.98
CA GLU A 20 -1.06 -9.21 -5.70
C GLU A 20 0.24 -9.53 -4.97
N ASP A 21 1.29 -8.73 -5.19
CA ASP A 21 2.60 -8.94 -4.59
C ASP A 21 3.40 -7.64 -4.54
N ALA A 22 4.61 -7.70 -3.99
CA ALA A 22 5.47 -6.53 -3.85
C ALA A 22 5.86 -5.92 -5.20
N ASP A 23 6.10 -6.73 -6.20
CA ASP A 23 6.43 -6.24 -7.55
C ASP A 23 5.28 -5.44 -8.14
N ASP A 24 4.06 -5.91 -7.94
CA ASP A 24 2.86 -5.24 -8.39
C ASP A 24 2.70 -3.87 -7.74
N LEU A 25 2.95 -3.76 -6.43
CA LEU A 25 2.98 -2.50 -5.71
C LEU A 25 4.00 -1.54 -6.31
N ILE A 26 5.22 -2.00 -6.48
CA ILE A 26 6.34 -1.18 -6.97
C ILE A 26 6.05 -0.65 -8.37
N HIS A 27 5.56 -1.50 -9.26
CA HIS A 27 5.32 -1.13 -10.66
C HIS A 27 4.12 -0.20 -10.85
N ASN A 28 3.15 -0.22 -9.95
CA ASN A 28 1.91 0.54 -10.14
C ASN A 28 1.82 1.79 -9.27
N LEU A 29 2.47 1.80 -8.11
CA LEU A 29 2.41 2.97 -7.22
C LEU A 29 3.60 3.93 -7.37
N GLU A 30 4.75 3.45 -7.80
CA GLU A 30 5.99 4.23 -7.99
C GLU A 30 6.43 5.01 -6.75
N ASP A 31 5.69 6.06 -6.38
CA ASP A 31 5.91 6.84 -5.16
C ASP A 31 4.62 6.85 -4.33
N PHE A 32 4.71 6.43 -3.09
CA PHE A 32 3.57 6.43 -2.17
C PHE A 32 4.07 6.41 -0.73
N ASP A 33 3.42 7.18 0.14
CA ASP A 33 3.74 7.19 1.56
C ASP A 33 2.45 7.28 2.36
N SER A 34 2.07 6.18 3.02
CA SER A 34 0.84 6.10 3.80
C SER A 34 0.81 7.08 4.99
N ASP A 35 1.97 7.54 5.45
CA ASP A 35 2.04 8.50 6.55
C ASP A 35 1.72 9.93 6.09
N THR A 36 2.05 10.27 4.84
CA THR A 36 1.80 11.61 4.28
C THR A 36 0.57 11.66 3.40
N ASP A 37 0.21 10.56 2.74
CA ASP A 37 -0.99 10.48 1.90
C ASP A 37 -2.20 10.12 2.75
N THR A 38 -2.57 11.02 3.65
CA THR A 38 -3.59 10.76 4.69
C THR A 38 -5.00 10.57 4.15
N GLY A 39 -5.27 10.96 2.90
CA GLY A 39 -6.55 10.70 2.25
C GLY A 39 -6.69 9.28 1.72
N CYS A 40 -5.61 8.49 1.77
CA CYS A 40 -5.60 7.12 1.29
C CYS A 40 -5.64 6.14 2.46
N ASP A 41 -6.21 4.94 2.21
CA ASP A 41 -6.29 3.89 3.22
C ASP A 41 -5.70 2.61 2.62
N VAL A 42 -4.71 2.03 3.31
CA VAL A 42 -4.03 0.82 2.87
C VAL A 42 -4.40 -0.32 3.81
N ARG A 43 -4.89 -1.42 3.24
CA ARG A 43 -5.29 -2.60 3.99
C ARG A 43 -4.66 -3.85 3.39
N ASP A 44 -4.38 -4.83 4.25
CA ASP A 44 -3.92 -6.14 3.78
C ASP A 44 -5.13 -7.06 3.49
N ALA A 45 -4.86 -8.31 3.11
CA ALA A 45 -5.91 -9.28 2.77
C ALA A 45 -6.85 -9.57 3.94
N ARG A 46 -6.41 -9.32 5.16
CA ARG A 46 -7.22 -9.53 6.37
C ARG A 46 -7.93 -8.25 6.83
N GLY A 47 -7.84 -7.19 6.06
CA GLY A 47 -8.46 -5.92 6.40
C GLY A 47 -7.70 -5.10 7.44
N ARG A 48 -6.47 -5.48 7.76
CA ARG A 48 -5.65 -4.77 8.74
C ARG A 48 -4.95 -3.59 8.09
N ARG A 49 -4.79 -2.51 8.83
CA ARG A 49 -4.11 -1.32 8.32
C ARG A 49 -2.64 -1.60 8.08
N VAL A 50 -2.12 -1.04 6.99
CA VAL A 50 -0.76 -1.28 6.54
C VAL A 50 -0.04 0.06 6.39
N ARG A 51 1.21 0.09 6.85
CA ARG A 51 2.13 1.19 6.55
C ARG A 51 2.89 0.82 5.28
N LEU A 52 2.76 1.66 4.27
CA LEU A 52 3.37 1.41 2.97
C LEU A 52 4.14 2.64 2.53
N LYS A 53 5.39 2.45 2.19
CA LYS A 53 6.26 3.53 1.75
C LYS A 53 7.06 3.08 0.53
N LEU A 54 6.85 3.78 -0.58
CA LEU A 54 7.53 3.53 -1.85
C LEU A 54 8.13 4.83 -2.33
N LYS A 55 9.37 4.78 -2.78
CA LYS A 55 10.04 5.96 -3.34
C LYS A 55 10.94 5.56 -4.48
N LEU A 56 10.75 6.19 -5.64
CA LEU A 56 11.55 5.96 -6.83
C LEU A 56 11.63 4.48 -7.20
N LEU A 57 10.47 3.82 -7.23
CA LEU A 57 10.33 2.39 -7.57
C LEU A 57 11.05 1.46 -6.56
N ASP A 58 11.25 1.93 -5.34
CA ASP A 58 11.89 1.16 -4.28
C ASP A 58 10.95 1.05 -3.08
N LEU A 59 10.73 -0.17 -2.62
CA LEU A 59 9.87 -0.42 -1.47
C LEU A 59 10.66 -0.15 -0.19
N LYS A 60 10.31 0.93 0.51
CA LYS A 60 11.00 1.36 1.72
C LYS A 60 10.40 0.76 2.98
N GLU A 61 9.09 0.59 3.02
CA GLU A 61 8.40 0.01 4.18
C GLU A 61 7.13 -0.69 3.75
N LEU A 62 6.89 -1.87 4.32
CA LEU A 62 5.63 -2.60 4.20
C LEU A 62 5.43 -3.34 5.51
N SER A 63 4.58 -2.81 6.38
CA SER A 63 4.37 -3.36 7.71
C SER A 63 2.95 -3.12 8.19
N LEU A 64 2.53 -3.86 9.21
CA LEU A 64 1.24 -3.58 9.84
C LEU A 64 1.35 -2.30 10.68
N ALA A 65 0.35 -1.48 10.56
CA ALA A 65 0.29 -0.22 11.30
C ALA A 65 -0.05 -0.46 12.78
#